data_fa9f0a17d5001a716fbdec7ea964768c
#
_entry.id   fa9f0a17d5001a716fbdec7ea964768c
#
_cell.length_a   1.000
_cell.length_b   1.000
_cell.length_c   1.000
_cell.angle_alpha   90.00
_cell.angle_beta   90.00
_cell.angle_gamma   90.00
#
_symmetry.space_group_name_H-M   'P 1'
#
loop_
_entity.id
_entity.type
_entity.pdbx_description
1 polymer ?
#
loop_
_entity_poly.entity_id
_entity_poly.type
_entity_poly.pdbx_seq_one_letter_code
_entity_poly.pdbx_strand_id
1 'polypeptide(L)'
;MEQEGRWPKSLSETVRRLRRGRRRAVSVAVDGTGLSYNSVSTFFVRRMEQHADRSTRHRHWLKWVIVVDVQQQILLAQRAHQGPGSDVRALPGLLDVAARGAPIRLVLADAEFDSEPNHQHIRQRLGAQSIIPAKRRGIPKGAIRNQMFRAFPEKPYRQRAKIETIFSAVKRKLSSRAPGRSLSMQIRQALLLGLAYNLYRLRHRTAIEDVNRATRSCKTN
;
A
#
# COMPACT_ATOMS: atom_id res chain seq x y z
N MET A 1 7.57 -12.02 19.61
CA MET A 1 7.45 -12.65 18.28
C MET A 1 6.04 -13.18 17.95
N GLU A 2 5.16 -13.49 18.92
CA GLU A 2 3.80 -14.04 18.67
C GLU A 2 2.71 -13.03 18.25
N GLN A 3 2.94 -11.74 18.35
CA GLN A 3 1.91 -10.73 18.03
C GLN A 3 1.88 -10.31 16.56
N GLU A 4 2.88 -10.63 15.75
CA GLU A 4 2.90 -10.30 14.31
C GLU A 4 1.85 -11.10 13.50
N GLY A 5 1.37 -12.22 14.02
CA GLY A 5 0.40 -13.09 13.33
C GLY A 5 -1.07 -12.63 13.37
N ARG A 6 -1.47 -11.72 14.26
CA ARG A 6 -2.89 -11.28 14.39
C ARG A 6 -3.32 -10.28 13.33
N TRP A 7 -2.48 -9.32 13.01
CA TRP A 7 -2.83 -8.23 12.08
C TRP A 7 -2.98 -8.68 10.62
N PRO A 8 -2.13 -9.59 10.10
CA PRO A 8 -2.35 -10.17 8.77
C PRO A 8 -3.67 -10.91 8.67
N LYS A 9 -4.07 -11.65 9.73
CA LYS A 9 -5.37 -12.38 9.75
C LYS A 9 -6.56 -11.44 9.69
N SER A 10 -6.56 -10.34 10.46
CA SER A 10 -7.65 -9.36 10.46
C SER A 10 -7.78 -8.65 9.10
N LEU A 11 -6.67 -8.25 8.48
CA LEU A 11 -6.69 -7.65 7.15
C LEU A 11 -7.19 -8.65 6.11
N SER A 12 -6.70 -9.89 6.13
CA SER A 12 -7.13 -10.96 5.21
C SER A 12 -8.63 -11.24 5.34
N GLU A 13 -9.19 -11.20 6.53
CA GLU A 13 -10.62 -11.37 6.75
C GLU A 13 -11.43 -10.21 6.14
N THR A 14 -10.99 -8.95 6.30
CA THR A 14 -11.66 -7.82 5.63
C THR A 14 -11.58 -7.92 4.13
N VAL A 15 -10.45 -8.36 3.59
CA VAL A 15 -10.26 -8.61 2.15
C VAL A 15 -11.23 -9.69 1.67
N ARG A 16 -11.33 -10.81 2.39
CA ARG A 16 -12.25 -11.92 2.07
C ARG A 16 -13.70 -11.43 2.01
N ARG A 17 -14.15 -10.67 3.01
CA ARG A 17 -15.50 -10.09 3.05
C ARG A 17 -15.74 -9.08 1.94
N LEU A 18 -14.79 -8.17 1.70
CA LEU A 18 -14.90 -7.19 0.63
C LEU A 18 -14.91 -7.82 -0.77
N ARG A 19 -14.21 -8.93 -0.95
CA ARG A 19 -14.20 -9.66 -2.22
C ARG A 19 -15.41 -10.61 -2.39
N ARG A 20 -16.14 -10.94 -1.32
CA ARG A 20 -17.31 -11.83 -1.34
C ARG A 20 -17.06 -13.13 -2.12
N GLY A 21 -15.89 -13.76 -1.89
CA GLY A 21 -15.52 -15.00 -2.56
C GLY A 21 -15.22 -14.88 -4.07
N ARG A 22 -15.13 -13.67 -4.62
CA ARG A 22 -14.76 -13.47 -6.03
C ARG A 22 -13.34 -13.96 -6.29
N ARG A 23 -13.18 -15.01 -7.08
CA ARG A 23 -11.87 -15.60 -7.46
C ARG A 23 -11.20 -14.90 -8.63
N ARG A 24 -11.80 -13.86 -9.21
CA ARG A 24 -11.23 -13.14 -10.37
C ARG A 24 -9.87 -12.52 -10.02
N ALA A 25 -8.89 -12.74 -10.90
CA ALA A 25 -7.56 -12.15 -10.77
C ALA A 25 -7.61 -10.62 -10.85
N VAL A 26 -6.81 -9.95 -10.03
CA VAL A 26 -6.81 -8.49 -9.85
C VAL A 26 -5.56 -7.83 -10.42
N SER A 27 -5.70 -6.57 -10.78
CA SER A 27 -4.56 -5.67 -10.98
C SER A 27 -4.26 -4.99 -9.65
N VAL A 28 -3.02 -5.00 -9.23
CA VAL A 28 -2.60 -4.36 -7.99
C VAL A 28 -1.66 -3.20 -8.26
N ALA A 29 -1.75 -2.17 -7.42
CA ALA A 29 -0.77 -1.11 -7.32
C ALA A 29 -0.02 -1.22 -6.00
N VAL A 30 1.29 -0.93 -6.03
CA VAL A 30 2.17 -0.92 -4.86
C VAL A 30 2.83 0.44 -4.77
N ASP A 31 2.78 1.03 -3.58
CA ASP A 31 3.43 2.30 -3.30
C ASP A 31 3.65 2.48 -1.80
N GLY A 32 4.53 3.41 -1.43
CA GLY A 32 4.83 3.77 -0.07
C GLY A 32 4.51 5.23 0.23
N THR A 33 4.11 5.51 1.47
CA THR A 33 3.92 6.88 1.94
C THR A 33 4.54 7.07 3.32
N GLY A 34 4.98 8.30 3.61
CA GLY A 34 5.42 8.69 4.93
C GLY A 34 4.24 8.98 5.86
N LEU A 35 4.34 8.51 7.09
CA LEU A 35 3.48 8.88 8.21
C LEU A 35 4.33 9.55 9.28
N SER A 36 3.90 10.70 9.76
CA SER A 36 4.55 11.34 10.90
C SER A 36 4.20 10.59 12.19
N TYR A 37 5.14 10.49 13.12
CA TYR A 37 4.89 9.78 14.37
C TYR A 37 4.75 10.71 15.57
N ASN A 38 5.08 11.99 15.45
CA ASN A 38 5.02 12.90 16.58
C ASN A 38 3.85 13.87 16.48
N SER A 39 3.11 13.94 17.59
CA SER A 39 2.29 15.09 17.97
C SER A 39 3.12 16.08 18.81
N VAL A 40 4.41 16.24 18.49
CA VAL A 40 5.26 17.18 19.22
C VAL A 40 4.72 18.58 18.91
N SER A 41 4.49 19.37 19.98
CA SER A 41 4.05 20.75 19.80
C SER A 41 5.07 21.51 18.93
N THR A 42 4.59 22.37 18.07
CA THR A 42 5.46 23.21 17.21
C THR A 42 6.47 24.02 18.05
N PHE A 43 6.10 24.36 19.26
CA PHE A 43 6.98 25.02 20.24
C PHE A 43 8.15 24.13 20.65
N PHE A 44 7.92 22.85 20.97
CA PHE A 44 8.99 21.92 21.34
C PHE A 44 9.94 21.65 20.15
N VAL A 45 9.40 21.51 18.95
CA VAL A 45 10.21 21.35 17.73
C VAL A 45 11.12 22.57 17.52
N ARG A 46 10.57 23.78 17.61
CA ARG A 46 11.34 25.01 17.48
C ARG A 46 12.44 25.14 18.54
N ARG A 47 12.15 24.78 19.79
CA ARG A 47 13.13 24.78 20.87
C ARG A 47 14.26 23.77 20.66
N MET A 48 13.93 22.56 20.20
CA MET A 48 14.91 21.55 19.84
C MET A 48 15.75 21.97 18.62
N GLU A 49 15.14 22.62 17.63
CA GLU A 49 15.86 23.15 16.45
C GLU A 49 16.84 24.29 16.80
N GLN A 50 16.55 25.06 17.84
CA GLN A 50 17.45 26.12 18.34
C GLN A 50 18.68 25.58 19.08
N HIS A 51 18.57 24.38 19.70
CA HIS A 51 19.62 23.79 20.53
C HIS A 51 20.29 22.57 19.88
N ALA A 52 19.79 22.05 18.78
CA ALA A 52 20.39 20.91 18.10
C ALA A 52 21.40 21.35 17.05
N ASP A 53 22.58 20.80 17.15
CA ASP A 53 23.59 20.87 16.07
C ASP A 53 22.96 20.37 14.77
N ARG A 54 23.23 21.02 13.65
CA ARG A 54 22.63 20.73 12.32
C ARG A 54 22.80 19.28 11.86
N SER A 55 23.73 18.54 12.47
CA SER A 55 24.02 17.13 12.19
C SER A 55 22.93 16.15 12.69
N THR A 56 22.10 16.54 13.67
CA THR A 56 21.15 15.64 14.35
C THR A 56 19.72 15.76 13.85
N ARG A 57 19.45 16.42 12.73
CA ARG A 57 18.11 16.47 12.11
C ARG A 57 17.71 15.14 11.50
N HIS A 58 17.71 14.08 12.28
CA HIS A 58 17.09 12.83 11.89
C HIS A 58 15.57 13.00 11.93
N ARG A 59 14.99 13.43 10.82
CA ARG A 59 13.54 13.35 10.61
C ARG A 59 13.16 11.87 10.52
N HIS A 60 13.04 11.22 11.67
CA HIS A 60 12.48 9.87 11.71
C HIS A 60 11.00 9.95 11.29
N TRP A 61 10.65 9.23 10.27
CA TRP A 61 9.29 9.07 9.79
C TRP A 61 9.04 7.59 9.56
N LEU A 62 7.79 7.20 9.67
CA LEU A 62 7.39 5.83 9.40
C LEU A 62 7.05 5.70 7.93
N LYS A 63 7.66 4.76 7.23
CA LYS A 63 7.29 4.39 5.87
C LYS A 63 6.23 3.31 5.92
N TRP A 64 5.09 3.58 5.30
CA TRP A 64 3.97 2.65 5.19
C TRP A 64 3.78 2.28 3.73
N VAL A 65 4.00 1.01 3.40
CA VAL A 65 3.92 0.44 2.06
C VAL A 65 2.68 -0.42 1.96
N ILE A 66 1.90 -0.24 0.92
CA ILE A 66 0.63 -0.96 0.71
C ILE A 66 0.56 -1.59 -0.68
N VAL A 67 -0.16 -2.70 -0.76
CA VAL A 67 -0.61 -3.32 -2.00
C VAL A 67 -2.12 -3.20 -2.07
N VAL A 68 -2.64 -2.62 -3.13
CA VAL A 68 -4.07 -2.35 -3.28
C VAL A 68 -4.63 -2.96 -4.56
N ASP A 69 -5.85 -3.48 -4.50
CA ASP A 69 -6.65 -3.78 -5.69
C ASP A 69 -7.07 -2.47 -6.35
N VAL A 70 -6.60 -2.25 -7.57
CA VAL A 70 -6.82 -1.01 -8.32
C VAL A 70 -8.30 -0.78 -8.63
N GLN A 71 -9.07 -1.83 -8.87
CA GLN A 71 -10.48 -1.72 -9.24
C GLN A 71 -11.38 -1.52 -8.02
N GLN A 72 -11.18 -2.32 -6.99
CA GLN A 72 -12.01 -2.26 -5.78
C GLN A 72 -11.53 -1.23 -4.77
N GLN A 73 -10.30 -0.73 -4.93
CA GLN A 73 -9.65 0.21 -4.01
C GLN A 73 -9.64 -0.30 -2.57
N ILE A 74 -9.24 -1.55 -2.38
CA ILE A 74 -9.06 -2.19 -1.07
C ILE A 74 -7.61 -2.58 -0.88
N LEU A 75 -7.12 -2.51 0.36
CA LEU A 75 -5.79 -2.99 0.72
C LEU A 75 -5.79 -4.51 0.79
N LEU A 76 -4.86 -5.12 0.08
CA LEU A 76 -4.62 -6.57 0.09
C LEU A 76 -3.47 -6.95 1.03
N ALA A 77 -2.42 -6.14 1.10
CA ALA A 77 -1.29 -6.30 1.99
C ALA A 77 -0.71 -4.95 2.40
N GLN A 78 0.02 -4.94 3.50
CA GLN A 78 0.68 -3.75 4.01
C GLN A 78 1.89 -4.09 4.87
N ARG A 79 2.82 -3.15 4.92
CA ARG A 79 4.00 -3.18 5.78
C ARG A 79 4.32 -1.77 6.25
N ALA A 80 4.80 -1.65 7.47
CA ALA A 80 5.33 -0.38 7.98
C ALA A 80 6.70 -0.61 8.61
N HIS A 81 7.61 0.34 8.42
CA HIS A 81 8.94 0.32 9.01
C HIS A 81 9.47 1.75 9.16
N GLN A 82 10.55 1.90 9.91
CA GLN A 82 11.22 3.19 10.06
C GLN A 82 11.84 3.61 8.72
N GLY A 83 11.58 4.83 8.29
CA GLY A 83 12.28 5.46 7.15
C GLY A 83 13.58 6.17 7.58
N PRO A 84 14.44 6.53 6.64
CA PRO A 84 14.44 6.13 5.25
C PRO A 84 14.92 4.68 5.06
N GLY A 85 14.34 3.96 4.12
CA GLY A 85 14.74 2.59 3.80
C GLY A 85 14.25 2.20 2.40
N SER A 86 14.97 1.30 1.75
CA SER A 86 14.58 0.77 0.44
C SER A 86 13.58 -0.37 0.59
N ASP A 87 12.46 -0.28 -0.11
CA ASP A 87 11.41 -1.30 -0.12
C ASP A 87 11.61 -2.38 -1.19
N VAL A 88 12.63 -2.24 -2.03
CA VAL A 88 12.90 -3.15 -3.16
C VAL A 88 12.90 -4.61 -2.71
N ARG A 89 13.60 -4.91 -1.61
CA ARG A 89 13.71 -6.29 -1.08
C ARG A 89 12.43 -6.79 -0.39
N ALA A 90 11.57 -5.88 0.03
CA ALA A 90 10.33 -6.24 0.74
C ALA A 90 9.17 -6.55 -0.21
N LEU A 91 9.25 -6.13 -1.48
CA LEU A 91 8.18 -6.27 -2.45
C LEU A 91 7.75 -7.73 -2.67
N PRO A 92 8.64 -8.72 -2.86
CA PRO A 92 8.23 -10.11 -3.08
C PRO A 92 7.35 -10.65 -1.96
N GLY A 93 7.81 -10.53 -0.71
CA GLY A 93 7.05 -11.01 0.46
C GLY A 93 5.71 -10.29 0.64
N LEU A 94 5.65 -8.99 0.33
CA LEU A 94 4.41 -8.22 0.41
C LEU A 94 3.40 -8.67 -0.66
N LEU A 95 3.87 -8.97 -1.87
CA LEU A 95 3.04 -9.52 -2.95
C LEU A 95 2.57 -10.94 -2.66
N ASP A 96 3.42 -11.78 -2.05
CA ASP A 96 3.03 -13.14 -1.62
C ASP A 96 1.88 -13.08 -0.59
N VAL A 97 1.91 -12.12 0.34
CA VAL A 97 0.80 -11.89 1.28
C VAL A 97 -0.46 -11.44 0.54
N ALA A 98 -0.34 -10.51 -0.41
CA ALA A 98 -1.47 -10.03 -1.20
C ALA A 98 -2.10 -11.15 -2.04
N ALA A 99 -1.27 -12.02 -2.64
CA ALA A 99 -1.71 -13.13 -3.48
C ALA A 99 -2.54 -14.18 -2.71
N ARG A 100 -2.35 -14.31 -1.39
CA ARG A 100 -3.22 -15.16 -0.54
C ARG A 100 -4.66 -14.63 -0.47
N GLY A 101 -4.84 -13.32 -0.58
CA GLY A 101 -6.17 -12.69 -0.56
C GLY A 101 -6.84 -12.62 -1.94
N ALA A 102 -6.06 -12.59 -3.02
CA ALA A 102 -6.54 -12.48 -4.39
C ALA A 102 -5.49 -12.92 -5.40
N PRO A 103 -5.82 -13.76 -6.40
CA PRO A 103 -4.91 -14.01 -7.51
C PRO A 103 -4.55 -12.68 -8.20
N ILE A 104 -3.27 -12.49 -8.48
CA ILE A 104 -2.76 -11.24 -9.08
C ILE A 104 -2.47 -11.51 -10.56
N ARG A 105 -2.96 -10.65 -11.45
CA ARG A 105 -2.67 -10.71 -12.91
C ARG A 105 -1.73 -9.61 -13.38
N LEU A 106 -1.66 -8.50 -12.65
CA LEU A 106 -0.87 -7.33 -13.02
C LEU A 106 -0.39 -6.61 -11.76
N VAL A 107 0.89 -6.30 -11.69
CA VAL A 107 1.51 -5.50 -10.63
C VAL A 107 2.03 -4.19 -11.21
N LEU A 108 1.56 -3.08 -10.65
CA LEU A 108 1.99 -1.73 -10.95
C LEU A 108 2.75 -1.17 -9.74
N ALA A 109 4.00 -0.77 -9.91
CA ALA A 109 4.78 -0.14 -8.85
C ALA A 109 5.62 1.00 -9.42
N ASP A 110 6.13 1.89 -8.56
CA ASP A 110 7.00 2.96 -9.02
C ASP A 110 8.44 2.48 -9.22
N ALA A 111 9.28 3.38 -9.74
CA ALA A 111 10.69 3.08 -10.00
C ALA A 111 11.50 2.75 -8.73
N GLU A 112 11.01 3.08 -7.52
CA GLU A 112 11.69 2.67 -6.27
C GLU A 112 11.78 1.14 -6.16
N PHE A 113 10.79 0.42 -6.68
CA PHE A 113 10.71 -1.04 -6.66
C PHE A 113 11.42 -1.72 -7.82
N ASP A 114 12.02 -0.95 -8.76
CA ASP A 114 12.68 -1.50 -9.94
C ASP A 114 13.89 -2.35 -9.58
N SER A 115 13.78 -3.64 -9.84
CA SER A 115 14.88 -4.61 -9.82
C SER A 115 14.52 -5.84 -10.66
N GLU A 116 15.49 -6.44 -11.32
CA GLU A 116 15.25 -7.67 -12.11
C GLU A 116 14.67 -8.81 -11.25
N PRO A 117 15.17 -9.07 -10.00
CA PRO A 117 14.56 -10.08 -9.13
C PRO A 117 13.09 -9.83 -8.82
N ASN A 118 12.66 -8.57 -8.65
CA ASN A 118 11.25 -8.24 -8.43
C ASN A 118 10.39 -8.56 -9.65
N HIS A 119 10.87 -8.21 -10.84
CA HIS A 119 10.19 -8.57 -12.08
C HIS A 119 10.09 -10.09 -12.26
N GLN A 120 11.18 -10.82 -11.99
CA GLN A 120 11.20 -12.28 -12.06
C GLN A 120 10.23 -12.91 -11.06
N HIS A 121 10.21 -12.45 -9.81
CA HIS A 121 9.26 -12.92 -8.80
C HIS A 121 7.80 -12.75 -9.27
N ILE A 122 7.46 -11.56 -9.80
CA ILE A 122 6.11 -11.27 -10.28
C ILE A 122 5.74 -12.16 -11.47
N ARG A 123 6.64 -12.29 -12.45
CA ARG A 123 6.33 -13.01 -13.69
C ARG A 123 6.42 -14.53 -13.56
N GLN A 124 7.44 -15.03 -12.85
CA GLN A 124 7.69 -16.46 -12.76
C GLN A 124 6.96 -17.11 -11.60
N ARG A 125 6.96 -16.48 -10.41
CA ARG A 125 6.34 -17.08 -9.23
C ARG A 125 4.85 -16.78 -9.12
N LEU A 126 4.42 -15.54 -9.40
CA LEU A 126 3.01 -15.15 -9.32
C LEU A 126 2.25 -15.35 -10.64
N GLY A 127 2.93 -15.62 -11.76
CA GLY A 127 2.32 -15.70 -13.08
C GLY A 127 1.65 -14.40 -13.53
N ALA A 128 2.09 -13.26 -12.99
CA ALA A 128 1.50 -11.96 -13.21
C ALA A 128 2.36 -11.07 -14.11
N GLN A 129 1.76 -10.12 -14.79
CA GLN A 129 2.50 -9.09 -15.53
C GLN A 129 3.08 -8.06 -14.55
N SER A 130 4.33 -7.63 -14.77
CA SER A 130 4.97 -6.57 -13.99
C SER A 130 5.16 -5.32 -14.84
N ILE A 131 4.70 -4.17 -14.36
CA ILE A 131 4.93 -2.86 -14.96
C ILE A 131 5.52 -1.95 -13.89
N ILE A 132 6.83 -1.81 -13.91
CA ILE A 132 7.63 -0.98 -13.00
C ILE A 132 8.60 -0.19 -13.87
N PRO A 133 8.59 1.16 -13.82
CA PRO A 133 9.50 1.97 -14.62
C PRO A 133 10.96 1.67 -14.25
N ALA A 134 11.81 1.49 -15.26
CA ALA A 134 13.23 1.32 -15.03
C ALA A 134 13.85 2.61 -14.43
N LYS A 135 14.72 2.46 -13.44
CA LYS A 135 15.48 3.59 -12.88
C LYS A 135 16.37 4.21 -13.94
N ARG A 136 16.31 5.53 -14.09
CA ARG A 136 17.10 6.31 -15.07
C ARG A 136 18.58 6.47 -14.65
N ARG A 137 19.29 5.34 -14.40
CA ARG A 137 20.72 5.33 -14.07
C ARG A 137 21.47 4.43 -15.06
N GLY A 138 21.64 4.90 -16.31
CA GLY A 138 22.26 4.12 -17.39
C GLY A 138 21.31 3.04 -17.95
N ILE A 139 21.87 2.16 -18.80
CA ILE A 139 21.13 1.04 -19.41
C ILE A 139 20.85 -0.01 -18.32
N PRO A 140 19.57 -0.39 -18.09
CA PRO A 140 19.22 -1.35 -17.06
C PRO A 140 19.84 -2.72 -17.33
N LYS A 141 20.44 -3.34 -16.33
CA LYS A 141 20.84 -4.75 -16.38
C LYS A 141 19.61 -5.63 -16.14
N GLY A 142 19.44 -6.66 -16.96
CA GLY A 142 18.31 -7.60 -16.89
C GLY A 142 17.35 -7.47 -18.07
N ALA A 143 16.81 -8.60 -18.54
CA ALA A 143 15.98 -8.64 -19.74
C ALA A 143 14.65 -7.90 -19.57
N ILE A 144 14.00 -8.07 -18.41
CA ILE A 144 12.68 -7.49 -18.17
C ILE A 144 12.80 -5.97 -17.92
N ARG A 145 13.79 -5.55 -17.15
CA ARG A 145 14.08 -4.13 -16.94
C ARG A 145 14.42 -3.40 -18.25
N ASN A 146 15.17 -4.06 -19.12
CA ASN A 146 15.51 -3.51 -20.43
C ASN A 146 14.26 -3.41 -21.33
N GLN A 147 13.34 -4.39 -21.26
CA GLN A 147 12.03 -4.30 -21.91
C GLN A 147 11.24 -3.09 -21.42
N MET A 148 11.19 -2.87 -20.08
CA MET A 148 10.49 -1.72 -19.49
C MET A 148 11.16 -0.38 -19.87
N PHE A 149 12.47 -0.36 -20.05
CA PHE A 149 13.21 0.83 -20.47
C PHE A 149 12.93 1.21 -21.93
N ARG A 150 12.87 0.22 -22.83
CA ARG A 150 12.68 0.42 -24.29
C ARG A 150 11.21 0.64 -24.66
N ALA A 151 10.30 -0.09 -24.05
CA ALA A 151 8.89 -0.11 -24.41
C ALA A 151 8.00 -0.12 -23.14
N PHE A 152 7.88 1.06 -22.52
CA PHE A 152 7.10 1.18 -21.28
C PHE A 152 5.61 1.26 -21.58
N PRO A 153 4.77 0.39 -20.98
CA PRO A 153 3.32 0.37 -21.22
C PRO A 153 2.60 1.43 -20.37
N GLU A 154 2.63 2.69 -20.81
CA GLU A 154 2.08 3.82 -20.07
C GLU A 154 0.57 3.71 -19.79
N LYS A 155 -0.21 3.27 -20.78
CA LYS A 155 -1.68 3.21 -20.66
C LYS A 155 -2.15 2.37 -19.48
N PRO A 156 -1.75 1.11 -19.28
CA PRO A 156 -2.09 0.36 -18.08
C PRO A 156 -1.42 0.90 -16.82
N TYR A 157 -0.22 1.50 -16.93
CA TYR A 157 0.49 2.06 -15.78
C TYR A 157 -0.23 3.24 -15.13
N ARG A 158 -0.99 4.04 -15.88
CA ARG A 158 -1.78 5.17 -15.34
C ARG A 158 -2.74 4.74 -14.24
N GLN A 159 -3.15 3.48 -14.19
CA GLN A 159 -4.00 2.98 -13.12
C GLN A 159 -3.32 3.01 -11.74
N ARG A 160 -1.98 3.10 -11.67
CA ARG A 160 -1.23 3.25 -10.42
C ARG A 160 -1.69 4.48 -9.62
N ALA A 161 -2.05 5.55 -10.29
CA ALA A 161 -2.50 6.78 -9.64
C ALA A 161 -3.68 6.59 -8.66
N LYS A 162 -4.44 5.51 -8.79
CA LYS A 162 -5.51 5.19 -7.83
C LYS A 162 -5.01 4.92 -6.41
N ILE A 163 -3.75 4.51 -6.23
CA ILE A 163 -3.17 4.32 -4.90
C ILE A 163 -3.00 5.65 -4.17
N GLU A 164 -2.71 6.73 -4.90
CA GLU A 164 -2.60 8.08 -4.34
C GLU A 164 -3.94 8.57 -3.79
N THR A 165 -5.04 8.23 -4.47
CA THR A 165 -6.40 8.49 -3.97
C THR A 165 -6.66 7.78 -2.64
N ILE A 166 -6.16 6.54 -2.49
CA ILE A 166 -6.28 5.78 -1.25
C ILE A 166 -5.46 6.44 -0.13
N PHE A 167 -4.20 6.80 -0.39
CA PHE A 167 -3.39 7.53 0.59
C PHE A 167 -4.03 8.85 1.01
N SER A 168 -4.56 9.61 0.05
CA SER A 168 -5.28 10.84 0.33
C SER A 168 -6.53 10.61 1.20
N ALA A 169 -7.32 9.57 0.90
CA ALA A 169 -8.49 9.22 1.69
C ALA A 169 -8.11 8.80 3.12
N VAL A 170 -7.08 7.98 3.30
CA VAL A 170 -6.58 7.57 4.61
C VAL A 170 -6.10 8.78 5.40
N LYS A 171 -5.24 9.61 4.81
CA LYS A 171 -4.65 10.76 5.51
C LYS A 171 -5.68 11.81 5.91
N ARG A 172 -6.71 12.03 5.10
CA ARG A 172 -7.77 13.01 5.38
C ARG A 172 -8.85 12.50 6.31
N LYS A 173 -9.26 11.23 6.16
CA LYS A 173 -10.44 10.69 6.88
C LYS A 173 -10.08 9.92 8.14
N LEU A 174 -8.88 9.34 8.21
CA LEU A 174 -8.42 8.56 9.34
C LEU A 174 -7.28 9.28 10.06
N SER A 175 -6.05 9.19 9.54
CA SER A 175 -4.89 9.89 10.10
C SER A 175 -3.74 9.97 9.10
N SER A 176 -3.01 11.08 9.12
CA SER A 176 -1.68 11.21 8.49
C SER A 176 -0.54 10.85 9.43
N ARG A 177 -0.86 10.42 10.66
CA ARG A 177 0.10 10.17 11.73
C ARG A 177 -0.03 8.75 12.25
N ALA A 178 1.08 8.19 12.70
CA ALA A 178 1.15 6.93 13.43
C ALA A 178 1.80 7.20 14.80
N PRO A 179 1.08 7.84 15.74
CA PRO A 179 1.64 8.22 17.02
C PRO A 179 1.96 6.98 17.86
N GLY A 180 3.05 7.03 18.63
CA GLY A 180 3.42 5.94 19.53
C GLY A 180 4.74 6.26 20.22
N ARG A 181 4.88 5.82 21.48
CA ARG A 181 6.09 6.02 22.27
C ARG A 181 7.26 5.13 21.81
N SER A 182 6.98 4.05 21.10
CA SER A 182 7.97 3.13 20.56
C SER A 182 7.73 2.88 19.07
N LEU A 183 8.78 2.47 18.35
CA LEU A 183 8.68 2.09 16.93
C LEU A 183 7.63 0.97 16.72
N SER A 184 7.61 -0.02 17.62
CA SER A 184 6.63 -1.11 17.56
C SER A 184 5.19 -0.58 17.64
N MET A 185 4.90 0.38 18.53
CA MET A 185 3.59 0.99 18.63
C MET A 185 3.24 1.81 17.39
N GLN A 186 4.18 2.56 16.84
CA GLN A 186 4.01 3.34 15.61
C GLN A 186 3.70 2.43 14.41
N ILE A 187 4.42 1.31 14.27
CA ILE A 187 4.15 0.29 13.25
C ILE A 187 2.73 -0.25 13.40
N ARG A 188 2.31 -0.61 14.62
CA ARG A 188 0.94 -1.08 14.88
C ARG A 188 -0.11 -0.05 14.49
N GLN A 189 0.11 1.23 14.80
CA GLN A 189 -0.78 2.32 14.41
C GLN A 189 -0.90 2.44 12.88
N ALA A 190 0.21 2.36 12.14
CA ALA A 190 0.17 2.38 10.68
C ALA A 190 -0.60 1.19 10.10
N LEU A 191 -0.41 -0.01 10.67
CA LEU A 191 -1.14 -1.21 10.24
C LEU A 191 -2.64 -1.12 10.56
N LEU A 192 -3.01 -0.46 11.67
CA LEU A 192 -4.40 -0.17 12.00
C LEU A 192 -5.06 0.76 10.99
N LEU A 193 -4.35 1.73 10.43
CA LEU A 193 -4.90 2.61 9.39
C LEU A 193 -5.36 1.83 8.16
N GLY A 194 -4.59 0.84 7.72
CA GLY A 194 -4.99 0.00 6.59
C GLY A 194 -6.21 -0.87 6.89
N LEU A 195 -6.29 -1.43 8.09
CA LEU A 195 -7.47 -2.18 8.53
C LEU A 195 -8.70 -1.27 8.62
N ALA A 196 -8.57 -0.10 9.25
CA ALA A 196 -9.64 0.88 9.39
C ALA A 196 -10.12 1.37 8.01
N TYR A 197 -9.22 1.56 7.05
CA TYR A 197 -9.58 1.90 5.68
C TYR A 197 -10.41 0.79 5.01
N ASN A 198 -10.02 -0.48 5.14
CA ASN A 198 -10.81 -1.58 4.60
C ASN A 198 -12.20 -1.69 5.25
N LEU A 199 -12.31 -1.47 6.57
CA LEU A 199 -13.58 -1.42 7.28
C LEU A 199 -14.45 -0.24 6.80
N TYR A 200 -13.85 0.93 6.59
CA TYR A 200 -14.51 2.08 6.00
C TYR A 200 -15.07 1.75 4.61
N ARG A 201 -14.29 1.08 3.76
CA ARG A 201 -14.74 0.62 2.44
C ARG A 201 -15.89 -0.39 2.52
N LEU A 202 -15.83 -1.31 3.49
CA LEU A 202 -16.88 -2.30 3.72
C LEU A 202 -18.20 -1.62 4.09
N ARG A 203 -18.17 -0.68 5.04
CA ARG A 203 -19.36 0.09 5.47
C ARG A 203 -20.02 0.83 4.30
N HIS A 204 -19.22 1.54 3.49
CA HIS A 204 -19.75 2.27 2.34
C HIS A 204 -20.38 1.37 1.28
N ARG A 205 -19.83 0.18 1.13
CA ARG A 205 -20.33 -0.77 0.14
C ARG A 205 -21.67 -1.38 0.57
N THR A 206 -21.81 -1.72 1.84
CA THR A 206 -23.08 -2.20 2.40
C THR A 206 -24.16 -1.14 2.29
N ALA A 207 -23.89 0.10 2.64
CA ALA A 207 -24.83 1.20 2.53
C ALA A 207 -25.34 1.43 1.10
N ILE A 208 -24.46 1.38 0.08
CA ILE A 208 -24.84 1.50 -1.33
C ILE A 208 -25.74 0.32 -1.76
N GLU A 209 -25.43 -0.87 -1.30
CA GLU A 209 -26.22 -2.07 -1.65
C GLU A 209 -27.60 -2.04 -1.02
N ASP A 210 -27.71 -1.54 0.20
CA ASP A 210 -29.00 -1.39 0.89
C ASP A 210 -29.89 -0.35 0.18
N VAL A 211 -29.32 0.79 -0.22
CA VAL A 211 -30.04 1.80 -1.04
C VAL A 211 -30.51 1.20 -2.38
N ASN A 212 -29.62 0.48 -3.08
CA ASN A 212 -29.97 -0.14 -4.35
C ASN A 212 -31.04 -1.23 -4.21
N ARG A 213 -31.05 -1.96 -3.09
CA ARG A 213 -32.09 -2.96 -2.79
C ARG A 213 -33.43 -2.29 -2.53
N ALA A 214 -33.46 -1.25 -1.72
CA ALA A 214 -34.67 -0.46 -1.45
C ALA A 214 -35.28 0.13 -2.73
N THR A 215 -34.43 0.71 -3.60
CA THR A 215 -34.86 1.31 -4.87
C THR A 215 -35.43 0.26 -5.86
N ARG A 216 -34.92 -0.96 -5.83
CA ARG A 216 -35.48 -2.05 -6.67
C ARG A 216 -36.83 -2.54 -6.15
N SER A 217 -37.00 -2.63 -4.84
CA SER A 217 -38.25 -3.02 -4.20
C SER A 217 -39.38 -2.02 -4.48
N CYS A 218 -39.07 -0.71 -4.55
CA CYS A 218 -40.03 0.32 -4.92
C CYS A 218 -40.45 0.32 -6.40
N LYS A 219 -39.69 -0.32 -7.32
CA LYS A 219 -39.99 -0.37 -8.75
C LYS A 219 -40.78 -1.61 -9.14
N THR A 220 -40.98 -2.55 -8.23
CA THR A 220 -41.72 -3.81 -8.46
C THR A 220 -43.11 -3.83 -7.83
N ASN A 221 -43.52 -2.75 -7.18
CA ASN A 221 -44.89 -2.45 -6.76
C ASN A 221 -45.47 -1.35 -7.65
#